data_4d2605b8559000b2eec58fe5fc7dec4d
#
_entry.id   4d2605b8559000b2eec58fe5fc7dec4d
#
_cell.length_a   1.000
_cell.length_b   1.000
_cell.length_c   1.000
_cell.angle_alpha   90.00
_cell.angle_beta   90.00
_cell.angle_gamma   90.00
#
_symmetry.space_group_name_H-M   'P 1'
#
loop_
_entity.id
_entity.type
_entity.pdbx_description
1 polymer ?
#
loop_
_entity_poly.entity_id
_entity_poly.type
_entity_poly.pdbx_seq_one_letter_code
_entity_poly.pdbx_strand_id
1 'polypeptide(L)'
;MTSIDTENNCITVDDAGSIERILYKDLIITTGASPIELPITGNAKNDVISVNTLEDYRKFRESIDSQKQVLIIGAGFVGVEFVSDLFASDYHVDVVDMEEWPLKKALPQMLGQSIVESFPN
;
A
#
# COMPACT_ATOMS: atom_id res chain seq x y z
N MET A 1 18.58 -9.33 -10.00
CA MET A 1 19.17 -10.51 -9.33
C MET A 1 18.47 -11.75 -9.85
N THR A 2 19.21 -12.74 -10.29
CA THR A 2 18.71 -13.96 -10.95
C THR A 2 18.92 -15.22 -10.14
N SER A 3 19.93 -15.25 -9.29
CA SER A 3 20.17 -16.38 -8.38
C SER A 3 20.93 -15.97 -7.11
N ILE A 4 20.76 -16.77 -6.07
CA ILE A 4 21.48 -16.66 -4.80
C ILE A 4 22.14 -18.02 -4.55
N ASP A 5 23.46 -18.02 -4.34
CA ASP A 5 24.28 -19.17 -3.96
C ASP A 5 24.70 -18.98 -2.50
N THR A 6 24.01 -19.64 -1.60
CA THR A 6 24.24 -19.52 -0.15
C THR A 6 25.45 -20.30 0.32
N GLU A 7 25.92 -21.29 -0.45
CA GLU A 7 27.10 -22.08 -0.11
C GLU A 7 28.39 -21.28 -0.35
N ASN A 8 28.40 -20.49 -1.43
CA ASN A 8 29.55 -19.65 -1.82
C ASN A 8 29.38 -18.18 -1.48
N ASN A 9 28.30 -17.79 -0.79
CA ASN A 9 27.96 -16.41 -0.44
C ASN A 9 28.03 -15.47 -1.66
N CYS A 10 27.36 -15.85 -2.74
CA CYS A 10 27.40 -15.16 -4.01
C CYS A 10 26.00 -14.94 -4.57
N ILE A 11 25.75 -13.75 -5.12
CA ILE A 11 24.55 -13.49 -5.93
C ILE A 11 24.94 -13.30 -7.40
N THR A 12 24.05 -13.67 -8.30
CA THR A 12 24.16 -13.34 -9.73
C THR A 12 23.15 -12.26 -10.07
N VAL A 13 23.61 -11.22 -10.71
CA VAL A 13 22.78 -10.10 -11.18
C VAL A 13 22.85 -10.05 -12.70
N ASP A 14 21.73 -9.84 -13.34
CA ASP A 14 21.63 -9.50 -14.75
C ASP A 14 21.23 -8.02 -14.86
N ASP A 15 22.14 -7.23 -15.39
CA ASP A 15 21.90 -5.82 -15.67
C ASP A 15 21.88 -5.62 -17.19
N ALA A 16 20.68 -5.61 -17.75
CA ALA A 16 20.42 -5.43 -19.18
C ALA A 16 21.26 -6.37 -20.09
N GLY A 17 21.44 -7.63 -19.66
CA GLY A 17 22.19 -8.65 -20.40
C GLY A 17 23.67 -8.78 -19.97
N SER A 18 24.14 -7.95 -19.05
CA SER A 18 25.44 -8.11 -18.40
C SER A 18 25.28 -8.93 -17.11
N ILE A 19 25.84 -10.13 -17.11
CA ILE A 19 25.79 -11.02 -15.94
C ILE A 19 26.98 -10.75 -15.05
N GLU A 20 26.71 -10.35 -13.81
CA GLU A 20 27.73 -10.10 -12.79
C GLU A 20 27.54 -11.02 -11.58
N ARG A 21 28.65 -11.47 -10.98
CA ARG A 21 28.66 -12.22 -9.73
C ARG A 21 29.22 -11.35 -8.63
N ILE A 22 28.42 -11.19 -7.56
CA ILE A 22 28.78 -10.35 -6.41
C ILE A 22 28.91 -11.24 -5.17
N LEU A 23 30.07 -11.23 -4.54
CA LEU A 23 30.29 -11.90 -3.27
C LEU A 23 29.78 -11.04 -2.12
N TYR A 24 29.15 -11.64 -1.12
CA TYR A 24 28.67 -10.97 0.06
C TYR A 24 29.11 -11.67 1.33
N LYS A 25 29.21 -10.93 2.42
CA LYS A 25 29.39 -11.48 3.76
C LYS A 25 28.01 -11.68 4.42
N ASP A 26 27.16 -10.66 4.32
CA ASP A 26 25.79 -10.66 4.81
C ASP A 26 24.89 -10.16 3.67
N LEU A 27 23.77 -10.86 3.39
CA LEU A 27 22.82 -10.51 2.34
C LEU A 27 21.50 -10.09 2.96
N ILE A 28 21.08 -8.84 2.67
CA ILE A 28 19.78 -8.33 3.05
C ILE A 28 18.95 -8.14 1.77
N ILE A 29 17.79 -8.79 1.71
CA ILE A 29 16.88 -8.73 0.55
C ILE A 29 15.78 -7.72 0.84
N THR A 30 15.77 -6.60 0.12
CA THR A 30 14.81 -5.51 0.26
C THR A 30 14.20 -5.14 -1.10
N THR A 31 13.71 -6.14 -1.82
CA THR A 31 13.23 -5.98 -3.21
C THR A 31 11.86 -5.31 -3.33
N GLY A 32 11.29 -4.87 -2.20
CA GLY A 32 9.97 -4.23 -2.17
C GLY A 32 8.81 -5.23 -2.25
N ALA A 33 7.61 -4.69 -2.40
CA ALA A 33 6.37 -5.44 -2.59
C ALA A 33 5.50 -4.78 -3.66
N SER A 34 4.67 -5.58 -4.31
CA SER A 34 3.62 -5.07 -5.20
C SER A 34 2.27 -5.08 -4.47
N PRO A 35 1.41 -4.09 -4.69
CA PRO A 35 0.04 -4.12 -4.18
C PRO A 35 -0.73 -5.33 -4.72
N ILE A 36 -1.67 -5.83 -3.93
CA ILE A 36 -2.60 -6.86 -4.39
C ILE A 36 -3.58 -6.21 -5.36
N GLU A 37 -3.70 -6.77 -6.56
CA GLU A 37 -4.76 -6.36 -7.49
C GLU A 37 -6.11 -6.89 -7.00
N LEU A 38 -7.04 -5.99 -6.72
CA LEU A 38 -8.38 -6.36 -6.31
C LEU A 38 -9.22 -6.78 -7.55
N PRO A 39 -10.05 -7.82 -7.44
CA PRO A 39 -10.89 -8.28 -8.55
C PRO A 39 -12.12 -7.39 -8.73
N ILE A 40 -11.90 -6.09 -8.93
CA ILE A 40 -12.94 -5.08 -9.13
C ILE A 40 -13.46 -5.17 -10.56
N THR A 41 -14.77 -5.15 -10.72
CA THR A 41 -15.44 -5.12 -12.01
C THR A 41 -16.22 -3.80 -12.18
N GLY A 42 -16.55 -3.46 -13.42
CA GLY A 42 -17.31 -2.26 -13.75
C GLY A 42 -16.52 -1.22 -14.55
N ASN A 43 -17.17 -0.11 -14.85
CA ASN A 43 -16.61 0.95 -15.70
C ASN A 43 -15.52 1.77 -15.00
N ALA A 44 -15.56 1.88 -13.67
CA ALA A 44 -14.57 2.61 -12.87
C ALA A 44 -13.36 1.75 -12.43
N LYS A 45 -13.23 0.51 -12.92
CA LYS A 45 -12.09 -0.36 -12.56
C LYS A 45 -10.74 0.29 -12.79
N ASN A 46 -10.59 1.05 -13.87
CA ASN A 46 -9.32 1.68 -14.26
C ASN A 46 -9.04 2.99 -13.50
N ASP A 47 -10.00 3.48 -12.72
CA ASP A 47 -9.86 4.68 -11.92
C ASP A 47 -9.37 4.37 -10.49
N VAL A 48 -9.27 3.09 -10.16
CA VAL A 48 -8.75 2.64 -8.86
C VAL A 48 -7.23 2.81 -8.82
N ILE A 49 -6.77 3.59 -7.86
CA ILE A 49 -5.35 3.91 -7.67
C ILE A 49 -4.81 3.12 -6.48
N SER A 50 -3.79 2.31 -6.70
CA SER A 50 -2.98 1.71 -5.64
C SER A 50 -1.78 2.60 -5.35
N VAL A 51 -1.58 2.99 -4.09
CA VAL A 51 -0.46 3.84 -3.68
C VAL A 51 0.60 2.99 -2.99
N ASN A 52 1.72 2.75 -3.67
CA ASN A 52 2.85 2.00 -3.15
C ASN A 52 4.19 2.72 -3.32
N THR A 53 4.26 3.63 -4.26
CA THR A 53 5.46 4.41 -4.58
C THR A 53 5.17 5.91 -4.49
N LEU A 54 6.22 6.72 -4.48
CA LEU A 54 6.08 8.19 -4.54
C LEU A 54 5.39 8.65 -5.83
N GLU A 55 5.60 7.93 -6.93
CA GLU A 55 4.95 8.24 -8.21
C GLU A 55 3.45 7.93 -8.15
N ASP A 56 3.05 6.82 -7.52
CA ASP A 56 1.63 6.50 -7.30
C ASP A 56 0.97 7.56 -6.40
N TYR A 57 1.68 8.00 -5.36
CA TYR A 57 1.20 9.07 -4.48
C TYR A 57 1.00 10.38 -5.24
N ARG A 58 1.90 10.74 -6.17
CA ARG A 58 1.74 11.93 -7.00
C ARG A 58 0.49 11.83 -7.87
N LYS A 59 0.28 10.71 -8.56
CA LYS A 59 -0.93 10.46 -9.37
C LYS A 59 -2.20 10.52 -8.52
N PHE A 60 -2.16 9.92 -7.33
CA PHE A 60 -3.26 10.00 -6.38
C PHE A 60 -3.57 11.47 -6.03
N ARG A 61 -2.57 12.27 -5.64
CA ARG A 61 -2.75 13.68 -5.31
C ARG A 61 -3.35 14.49 -6.46
N GLU A 62 -2.87 14.28 -7.68
CA GLU A 62 -3.39 14.95 -8.89
C GLU A 62 -4.85 14.55 -9.15
N SER A 63 -5.22 13.28 -8.92
CA SER A 63 -6.59 12.80 -9.15
C SER A 63 -7.62 13.35 -8.16
N ILE A 64 -7.22 13.65 -6.92
CA ILE A 64 -8.12 14.15 -5.88
C ILE A 64 -8.14 15.68 -5.74
N ASP A 65 -7.27 16.40 -6.44
CA ASP A 65 -7.12 17.85 -6.29
C ASP A 65 -8.43 18.63 -6.53
N SER A 66 -9.25 18.16 -7.47
CA SER A 66 -10.58 18.73 -7.78
C SER A 66 -11.74 17.98 -7.13
N GLN A 67 -11.50 16.89 -6.43
CA GLN A 67 -12.51 16.03 -5.81
C GLN A 67 -12.44 16.14 -4.29
N LYS A 68 -13.60 16.24 -3.66
CA LYS A 68 -13.67 16.29 -2.19
C LYS A 68 -14.21 14.99 -1.57
N GLN A 69 -14.47 13.99 -2.39
CA GLN A 69 -14.97 12.69 -1.97
C GLN A 69 -14.01 11.59 -2.42
N VAL A 70 -13.56 10.77 -1.48
CA VAL A 70 -12.60 9.69 -1.71
C VAL A 70 -13.13 8.41 -1.07
N LEU A 71 -13.12 7.31 -1.81
CA LEU A 71 -13.37 5.97 -1.30
C LEU A 71 -12.04 5.26 -1.08
N ILE A 72 -11.80 4.80 0.14
CA ILE A 72 -10.65 3.97 0.50
C ILE A 72 -11.07 2.52 0.60
N ILE A 73 -10.34 1.64 -0.08
CA ILE A 73 -10.53 0.19 -0.01
C ILE A 73 -9.42 -0.41 0.84
N GLY A 74 -9.78 -0.83 2.05
CA GLY A 74 -8.88 -1.39 3.05
C GLY A 74 -8.68 -0.48 4.26
N ALA A 75 -9.03 -0.99 5.45
CA ALA A 75 -8.88 -0.32 6.73
C ALA A 75 -7.71 -0.88 7.56
N GLY A 76 -6.62 -1.27 6.89
CA GLY A 76 -5.34 -1.57 7.52
C GLY A 76 -4.59 -0.31 7.94
N PHE A 77 -3.33 -0.43 8.39
CA PHE A 77 -2.51 0.71 8.86
C PHE A 77 -2.46 1.85 7.83
N VAL A 78 -2.08 1.54 6.60
CA VAL A 78 -1.97 2.54 5.53
C VAL A 78 -3.32 3.19 5.21
N GLY A 79 -4.40 2.39 5.14
CA GLY A 79 -5.74 2.91 4.88
C GLY A 79 -6.20 3.89 5.96
N VAL A 80 -6.02 3.54 7.24
CA VAL A 80 -6.39 4.43 8.37
C VAL A 80 -5.54 5.71 8.38
N GLU A 81 -4.26 5.65 8.03
CA GLU A 81 -3.42 6.84 7.88
C GLU A 81 -3.94 7.77 6.76
N PHE A 82 -4.27 7.21 5.59
CA PHE A 82 -4.90 7.98 4.52
C PHE A 82 -6.23 8.62 4.93
N VAL A 83 -7.07 7.88 5.67
CA VAL A 83 -8.33 8.45 6.21
C VAL A 83 -8.02 9.66 7.08
N SER A 84 -7.07 9.53 8.00
CA SER A 84 -6.70 10.61 8.94
C SER A 84 -6.20 11.86 8.21
N ASP A 85 -5.31 11.69 7.23
CA ASP A 85 -4.72 12.79 6.50
C ASP A 85 -5.72 13.49 5.57
N LEU A 86 -6.56 12.72 4.90
CA LEU A 86 -7.61 13.26 4.01
C LEU A 86 -8.67 13.99 4.81
N PHE A 87 -9.11 13.40 5.93
CA PHE A 87 -10.08 14.03 6.82
C PHE A 87 -9.54 15.36 7.38
N ALA A 88 -8.29 15.39 7.84
CA ALA A 88 -7.62 16.61 8.31
C ALA A 88 -7.47 17.68 7.19
N SER A 89 -7.56 17.26 5.93
CA SER A 89 -7.50 18.12 4.73
C SER A 89 -8.87 18.45 4.15
N ASP A 90 -9.96 18.24 4.91
CA ASP A 90 -11.33 18.57 4.56
C ASP A 90 -11.87 17.77 3.34
N TYR A 91 -11.48 16.50 3.23
CA TYR A 91 -12.07 15.54 2.30
C TYR A 91 -13.17 14.74 2.99
N HIS A 92 -14.23 14.41 2.23
CA HIS A 92 -15.19 13.40 2.63
C HIS A 92 -14.64 12.03 2.27
N VAL A 93 -14.50 11.14 3.25
CA VAL A 93 -13.85 9.84 3.07
C VAL A 93 -14.79 8.73 3.45
N ASP A 94 -15.08 7.85 2.49
CA ASP A 94 -15.73 6.58 2.73
C ASP A 94 -14.68 5.47 2.81
N VAL A 95 -14.89 4.47 3.67
CA VAL A 95 -13.98 3.33 3.81
C VAL A 95 -14.75 2.04 3.67
N VAL A 96 -14.23 1.11 2.88
CA VAL A 96 -14.73 -0.25 2.79
C VAL A 96 -13.63 -1.25 3.09
N ASP A 97 -13.93 -2.27 3.87
CA ASP A 97 -13.01 -3.35 4.21
C ASP A 97 -13.78 -4.68 4.31
N MET A 98 -13.06 -5.79 4.19
CA MET A 98 -13.62 -7.12 4.42
C MET A 98 -13.73 -7.46 5.92
N GLU A 99 -13.01 -6.74 6.77
CA GLU A 99 -12.99 -6.94 8.21
C GLU A 99 -14.08 -6.10 8.90
N GLU A 100 -14.54 -6.54 10.06
CA GLU A 100 -15.66 -5.91 10.79
C GLU A 100 -15.30 -4.60 11.47
N TRP A 101 -14.02 -4.33 11.69
CA TRP A 101 -13.51 -3.06 12.27
C TRP A 101 -12.11 -2.77 11.74
N PRO A 102 -11.69 -1.49 11.73
CA PRO A 102 -10.36 -1.09 11.28
C PRO A 102 -9.26 -1.76 12.12
N LEU A 103 -8.16 -2.10 11.46
CA LEU A 103 -6.98 -2.70 12.10
C LEU A 103 -7.27 -4.01 12.84
N LYS A 104 -8.29 -4.78 12.48
CA LYS A 104 -8.71 -6.03 13.15
C LYS A 104 -7.56 -7.02 13.37
N LYS A 105 -6.61 -7.09 12.44
CA LYS A 105 -5.44 -7.97 12.57
C LYS A 105 -4.42 -7.51 13.62
N ALA A 106 -4.52 -6.28 14.09
CA ALA A 106 -3.59 -5.65 15.03
C ALA A 106 -4.27 -5.20 16.34
N LEU A 107 -5.57 -4.88 16.31
CA LEU A 107 -6.29 -4.30 17.42
C LEU A 107 -7.55 -5.10 17.77
N PRO A 108 -7.88 -5.20 19.06
CA PRO A 108 -9.17 -5.74 19.50
C PRO A 108 -10.32 -4.81 19.08
N GLN A 109 -11.53 -5.36 19.00
CA GLN A 109 -12.73 -4.68 18.52
C GLN A 109 -12.98 -3.32 19.17
N MET A 110 -12.83 -3.24 20.48
CA MET A 110 -13.07 -2.00 21.24
C MET A 110 -12.20 -0.83 20.73
N LEU A 111 -10.92 -1.09 20.44
CA LEU A 111 -10.02 -0.06 19.93
C LEU A 111 -10.30 0.27 18.46
N GLY A 112 -10.64 -0.73 17.64
CA GLY A 112 -11.05 -0.49 16.25
C GLY A 112 -12.32 0.37 16.18
N GLN A 113 -13.30 0.13 17.02
CA GLN A 113 -14.52 0.95 17.09
C GLN A 113 -14.22 2.37 17.55
N SER A 114 -13.32 2.56 18.53
CA SER A 114 -12.91 3.91 18.96
C SER A 114 -12.24 4.71 17.83
N ILE A 115 -11.53 4.05 16.91
CA ILE A 115 -11.00 4.71 15.72
C ILE A 115 -12.14 5.21 14.83
N VAL A 116 -13.17 4.40 14.58
CA VAL A 116 -14.34 4.85 13.78
C VAL A 116 -15.02 6.04 14.43
N GLU A 117 -15.23 6.00 15.75
CA GLU A 117 -15.87 7.08 16.51
C GLU A 117 -15.05 8.38 16.53
N SER A 118 -13.74 8.31 16.29
CA SER A 118 -12.87 9.49 16.24
C SER A 118 -13.02 10.32 14.95
N PHE A 119 -13.64 9.76 13.91
CA PHE A 119 -13.97 10.47 12.68
C PHE A 119 -15.46 10.82 12.68
N PRO A 120 -15.82 12.10 12.76
CA PRO A 120 -17.23 12.53 12.68
C PRO A 120 -17.84 12.18 11.31
N ASN A 121 -19.13 11.83 11.33
CA ASN A 121 -19.94 11.58 10.13
C ASN A 121 -20.13 12.83 9.28
#